data_ddb7d8cee7d2e08e46249cc2eb4c6d6a
#
_entry.id   ddb7d8cee7d2e08e46249cc2eb4c6d6a
#
_cell.length_a   1.000
_cell.length_b   1.000
_cell.length_c   1.000
_cell.angle_alpha   90.00
_cell.angle_beta   90.00
_cell.angle_gamma   90.00
#
_symmetry.space_group_name_H-M   'P 1'
#
loop_
_entity.id
_entity.type
_entity.pdbx_description
1 polymer ?
#
loop_
_entity_poly.entity_id
_entity_poly.type
_entity_poly.pdbx_seq_one_letter_code
_entity_poly.pdbx_strand_id
1 'polypeptide(L)'
;MDALKPRKLELGDRNIIGARVTQARKAKGMKQVELLAKLQLAGVDLSVPALSLLEGQKRPVSDIELNAIADILGVSVDWLLGREN
;
A
#
# COMPACT_ATOMS: atom_id res chain seq x y z
N MET A 1 -6.82 -15.41 -17.26
CA MET A 1 -7.35 -15.72 -15.96
C MET A 1 -6.26 -16.27 -15.07
N ASP A 2 -5.53 -17.17 -15.58
CA ASP A 2 -4.44 -17.76 -14.79
C ASP A 2 -3.37 -16.74 -14.41
N ALA A 3 -3.28 -15.66 -15.16
CA ALA A 3 -2.30 -14.61 -14.87
C ALA A 3 -2.45 -14.00 -13.48
N LEU A 4 -3.62 -14.09 -12.87
CA LEU A 4 -3.85 -13.51 -11.55
C LEU A 4 -3.45 -14.43 -10.41
N LYS A 5 -3.35 -15.71 -10.65
CA LYS A 5 -3.07 -16.67 -9.58
C LYS A 5 -1.69 -16.52 -8.95
N PRO A 6 -0.60 -16.44 -9.75
CA PRO A 6 0.73 -16.30 -9.14
C PRO A 6 0.83 -15.04 -8.29
N ARG A 7 0.24 -13.94 -8.76
CA ARG A 7 0.29 -12.68 -8.03
C ARG A 7 -0.39 -12.81 -6.67
N LYS A 8 -1.58 -13.44 -6.63
CA LYS A 8 -2.30 -13.61 -5.38
C LYS A 8 -1.52 -14.45 -4.39
N LEU A 9 -0.91 -15.54 -4.87
CA LEU A 9 -0.13 -16.41 -4.00
C LEU A 9 1.10 -15.71 -3.45
N GLU A 10 1.72 -14.84 -4.24
CA GLU A 10 2.94 -14.15 -3.83
C GLU A 10 2.68 -12.99 -2.91
N LEU A 11 1.56 -12.31 -3.10
CA LEU A 11 1.33 -11.00 -2.48
C LEU A 11 0.35 -11.03 -1.32
N GLY A 12 -0.18 -12.21 -0.96
CA GLY A 12 -1.12 -12.33 0.14
C GLY A 12 -2.56 -12.29 -0.34
N ASP A 13 -3.50 -12.51 0.58
CA ASP A 13 -4.90 -12.69 0.24
C ASP A 13 -5.82 -11.58 0.73
N ARG A 14 -5.34 -10.63 1.53
CA ARG A 14 -6.14 -9.50 2.02
C ARG A 14 -5.90 -8.24 1.21
N ASN A 15 -4.67 -7.99 0.83
CA ASN A 15 -4.33 -6.97 -0.14
C ASN A 15 -3.05 -7.38 -0.83
N ILE A 16 -2.81 -6.84 -2.02
CA ILE A 16 -1.65 -7.19 -2.81
C ILE A 16 -0.65 -6.04 -2.92
N ILE A 17 -0.89 -4.94 -2.21
CA ILE A 17 -0.04 -3.76 -2.35
C ILE A 17 0.92 -3.56 -1.17
N GLY A 18 0.67 -4.23 -0.04
CA GLY A 18 1.36 -3.89 1.22
C GLY A 18 2.87 -3.93 1.14
N ALA A 19 3.42 -4.96 0.52
CA ALA A 19 4.89 -5.08 0.40
C ALA A 19 5.48 -3.92 -0.42
N ARG A 20 4.78 -3.50 -1.47
CA ARG A 20 5.25 -2.38 -2.30
C ARG A 20 5.06 -1.04 -1.60
N VAL A 21 4.02 -0.91 -0.77
CA VAL A 21 3.87 0.29 0.07
C VAL A 21 5.09 0.43 0.98
N THR A 22 5.46 -0.66 1.66
CA THR A 22 6.63 -0.65 2.53
C THR A 22 7.90 -0.30 1.74
N GLN A 23 8.07 -0.91 0.58
CA GLN A 23 9.24 -0.68 -0.27
C GLN A 23 9.33 0.79 -0.69
N ALA A 24 8.25 1.36 -1.18
CA ALA A 24 8.24 2.75 -1.63
C ALA A 24 8.43 3.71 -0.48
N ARG A 25 7.81 3.43 0.67
CA ARG A 25 7.98 4.24 1.87
C ARG A 25 9.44 4.28 2.32
N LYS A 26 10.06 3.12 2.41
CA LYS A 26 11.46 3.01 2.83
C LYS A 26 12.40 3.65 1.81
N ALA A 27 12.10 3.54 0.53
CA ALA A 27 12.89 4.17 -0.51
C ALA A 27 12.91 5.70 -0.37
N LYS A 28 11.87 6.28 0.21
CA LYS A 28 11.82 7.71 0.50
C LYS A 28 12.41 8.07 1.87
N GLY A 29 12.88 7.09 2.62
CA GLY A 29 13.33 7.31 3.98
C GLY A 29 12.22 7.72 4.93
N MET A 30 10.99 7.35 4.63
CA MET A 30 9.80 7.77 5.36
C MET A 30 9.44 6.74 6.43
N LYS A 31 9.17 7.20 7.64
CA LYS A 31 8.68 6.35 8.72
C LYS A 31 7.17 6.16 8.58
N GLN A 32 6.65 5.09 9.21
CA GLN A 32 5.21 4.85 9.19
C GLN A 32 4.41 6.04 9.72
N VAL A 33 4.88 6.66 10.81
CA VAL A 33 4.18 7.82 11.39
C VAL A 33 4.13 9.00 10.43
N GLU A 34 5.16 9.15 9.60
CA GLU A 34 5.18 10.22 8.59
C GLU A 34 4.17 9.95 7.47
N LEU A 35 4.08 8.69 7.03
CA LEU A 35 3.08 8.31 6.04
C LEU A 35 1.68 8.53 6.60
N LEU A 36 1.45 8.13 7.87
CA LEU A 36 0.16 8.33 8.52
C LEU A 36 -0.25 9.80 8.58
N ALA A 37 0.70 10.67 8.91
CA ALA A 37 0.41 12.11 8.97
C ALA A 37 -0.01 12.64 7.60
N LYS A 38 0.67 12.20 6.54
CA LYS A 38 0.34 12.63 5.18
C LYS A 38 -1.00 12.07 4.73
N LEU A 39 -1.31 10.83 5.09
CA LEU A 39 -2.60 10.22 4.79
C LEU A 39 -3.72 10.98 5.48
N GLN A 40 -3.53 11.36 6.75
CA GLN A 40 -4.52 12.11 7.50
C GLN A 40 -4.81 13.45 6.82
N LEU A 41 -3.78 14.15 6.36
CA LEU A 41 -3.96 15.41 5.62
C LEU A 41 -4.71 15.20 4.31
N ALA A 42 -4.62 14.01 3.74
CA ALA A 42 -5.34 13.66 2.51
C ALA A 42 -6.75 13.12 2.80
N GLY A 43 -7.18 13.14 4.06
CA GLY A 43 -8.52 12.69 4.43
C GLY A 43 -8.62 11.20 4.72
N VAL A 44 -7.50 10.50 4.83
CA VAL A 44 -7.47 9.07 5.12
C VAL A 44 -6.94 8.87 6.53
N ASP A 45 -7.81 8.43 7.43
CA ASP A 45 -7.47 8.28 8.84
C ASP A 45 -7.19 6.81 9.17
N LEU A 46 -5.92 6.48 9.34
CA LEU A 46 -5.47 5.15 9.73
C LEU A 46 -4.67 5.24 11.02
N SER A 47 -4.78 4.21 11.85
CA SER A 47 -3.94 4.08 13.04
C SER A 47 -2.62 3.40 12.68
N VAL A 48 -1.64 3.47 13.59
CA VAL A 48 -0.37 2.76 13.41
C VAL A 48 -0.61 1.25 13.23
N PRO A 49 -1.41 0.59 14.10
CA PRO A 49 -1.68 -0.83 13.87
C PRO A 49 -2.34 -1.12 12.53
N ALA A 50 -3.25 -0.25 12.09
CA ALA A 50 -3.92 -0.43 10.80
C ALA A 50 -2.92 -0.36 9.64
N LEU A 51 -2.00 0.60 9.68
CA LEU A 51 -0.97 0.70 8.64
C LEU A 51 -0.03 -0.51 8.66
N SER A 52 0.33 -0.98 9.85
CA SER A 52 1.17 -2.17 9.96
C SER A 52 0.49 -3.39 9.35
N LEU A 53 -0.82 -3.56 9.59
CA LEU A 53 -1.57 -4.64 8.98
C LEU A 53 -1.66 -4.48 7.46
N LEU A 54 -1.82 -3.25 6.98
CA LEU A 54 -1.85 -2.96 5.55
C LEU A 54 -0.52 -3.34 4.90
N GLU A 55 0.58 -2.88 5.47
CA GLU A 55 1.91 -3.17 4.93
C GLU A 55 2.24 -4.66 5.02
N GLY A 56 1.69 -5.36 6.01
CA GLY A 56 1.83 -6.80 6.15
C GLY A 56 0.86 -7.60 5.31
N GLN A 57 0.03 -6.94 4.52
CA GLN A 57 -0.95 -7.58 3.63
C GLN A 57 -2.01 -8.36 4.40
N LYS A 58 -2.33 -7.90 5.61
CA LYS A 58 -3.26 -8.58 6.52
C LYS A 58 -4.57 -7.85 6.71
N ARG A 59 -4.83 -6.77 5.97
CA ARG A 59 -6.11 -6.08 5.97
C ARG A 59 -6.46 -5.64 4.55
N PRO A 60 -7.76 -5.55 4.23
CA PRO A 60 -8.18 -5.00 2.93
C PRO A 60 -7.79 -3.53 2.80
N VAL A 61 -7.65 -3.06 1.58
CA VAL A 61 -7.34 -1.67 1.27
C VAL A 61 -8.43 -1.14 0.36
N SER A 62 -9.04 -0.02 0.74
CA SER A 62 -10.05 0.60 -0.11
C SER A 62 -9.38 1.33 -1.29
N ASP A 63 -10.15 1.61 -2.32
CA ASP A 63 -9.63 2.37 -3.46
C ASP A 63 -9.25 3.79 -3.06
N ILE A 64 -9.96 4.36 -2.10
CA ILE A 64 -9.63 5.70 -1.58
C ILE A 64 -8.27 5.67 -0.90
N GLU A 65 -8.01 4.66 -0.09
CA GLU A 65 -6.71 4.48 0.57
C GLU A 65 -5.61 4.25 -0.46
N LEU A 66 -5.86 3.38 -1.42
CA LEU A 66 -4.90 3.06 -2.48
C LEU A 66 -4.50 4.31 -3.26
N ASN A 67 -5.47 5.10 -3.66
CA ASN A 67 -5.23 6.31 -4.41
C ASN A 67 -4.37 7.31 -3.63
N ALA A 68 -4.70 7.53 -2.36
CA ALA A 68 -3.97 8.45 -1.51
C ALA A 68 -2.53 7.98 -1.28
N ILE A 69 -2.34 6.69 -1.04
CA ILE A 69 -1.02 6.12 -0.83
C ILE A 69 -0.14 6.30 -2.07
N ALA A 70 -0.70 6.03 -3.25
CA ALA A 70 0.03 6.19 -4.50
C ALA A 70 0.49 7.64 -4.68
N ASP A 71 -0.40 8.60 -4.44
CA ASP A 71 -0.06 10.01 -4.55
C ASP A 71 1.06 10.41 -3.59
N ILE A 72 0.93 10.02 -2.33
CA ILE A 72 1.89 10.42 -1.29
C ILE A 72 3.26 9.82 -1.56
N LEU A 73 3.29 8.55 -1.98
CA LEU A 73 4.55 7.87 -2.24
C LEU A 73 5.13 8.18 -3.63
N GLY A 74 4.38 8.88 -4.47
CA GLY A 74 4.85 9.26 -5.80
C GLY A 74 5.01 8.07 -6.73
N VAL A 75 4.18 7.06 -6.58
CA VAL A 75 4.18 5.87 -7.43
C VAL A 75 2.82 5.73 -8.07
N SER A 76 2.74 4.97 -9.16
CA SER A 76 1.47 4.72 -9.80
C SER A 76 0.68 3.65 -9.04
N VAL A 77 -0.64 3.69 -9.16
CA VAL A 77 -1.51 2.64 -8.66
C VAL A 77 -1.14 1.31 -9.32
N ASP A 78 -0.84 1.32 -10.60
CA ASP A 78 -0.44 0.10 -11.32
C ASP A 78 0.82 -0.51 -10.72
N TRP A 79 1.78 0.31 -10.34
CA TRP A 79 3.00 -0.20 -9.72
C TRP A 79 2.68 -0.85 -8.36
N LEU A 80 1.83 -0.20 -7.56
CA LEU A 80 1.43 -0.78 -6.27
C LEU A 80 0.71 -2.11 -6.46
N LEU A 81 -0.08 -2.23 -7.51
CA LEU A 81 -0.80 -3.47 -7.81
C LEU A 81 0.06 -4.52 -8.47
N GLY A 82 1.34 -4.23 -8.74
CA GLY A 82 2.24 -5.17 -9.38
C GLY A 82 2.01 -5.31 -10.88
N ARG A 83 1.40 -4.31 -11.51
CA ARG A 83 1.08 -4.34 -12.95
C ARG A 83 2.12 -3.65 -13.81
N GLU A 84 3.07 -2.97 -13.18
CA GLU A 84 4.20 -2.37 -13.90
C GLU A 84 5.45 -2.40 -13.02
N ASN A 85 6.60 -2.26 -13.63
CA ASN A 85 7.89 -2.34 -12.92
C ASN A 85 8.35 -1.00 -12.37
#